data_8475f1d2e16008c9e1bb3ee26a672f1a
#
_entry.id   8475f1d2e16008c9e1bb3ee26a672f1a
#
_cell.length_a   1.000
_cell.length_b   1.000
_cell.length_c   1.000
_cell.angle_alpha   90.00
_cell.angle_beta   90.00
_cell.angle_gamma   90.00
#
_symmetry.space_group_name_H-M   'P 1'
#
loop_
_entity.id
_entity.type
_entity.pdbx_description
1 polymer ?
#
loop_
_entity_poly.entity_id
_entity_poly.type
_entity_poly.pdbx_seq_one_letter_code
_entity_poly.pdbx_strand_id
1 'polypeptide(L)'
;MKMPDPARRERQRALIERGIETPFFRDHIKVFDKAFGEMEAQLGKTKWLASDMFTLADVEITPYVERIDRLGLAQMWEDRPLLADWFARVKARPSFKAIEDFPPTDFYDDTGRDGLKDWPRIKQMIAA
;
A
#
# COMPACT_ATOMS: atom_id res chain seq x y z
N MET A 1 -15.30 -25.85 -8.13
CA MET A 1 -14.36 -24.71 -8.12
C MET A 1 -14.62 -23.85 -9.35
N LYS A 2 -15.19 -22.65 -9.19
CA LYS A 2 -15.50 -21.78 -10.32
C LYS A 2 -14.19 -21.30 -10.96
N MET A 3 -14.01 -21.56 -12.24
CA MET A 3 -12.84 -21.06 -12.98
C MET A 3 -12.77 -19.52 -12.89
N PRO A 4 -11.59 -18.94 -12.65
CA PRO A 4 -11.47 -17.48 -12.61
C PRO A 4 -11.91 -16.88 -13.95
N ASP A 5 -12.58 -15.73 -13.87
CA ASP A 5 -12.96 -14.92 -15.03
C ASP A 5 -11.78 -14.78 -16.02
N PRO A 6 -11.97 -15.00 -17.33
CA PRO A 6 -10.92 -14.86 -18.34
C PRO A 6 -10.24 -13.49 -18.30
N ALA A 7 -10.99 -12.42 -18.10
CA ALA A 7 -10.44 -11.06 -17.99
C ALA A 7 -9.52 -10.90 -16.77
N ARG A 8 -9.87 -11.52 -15.65
CA ARG A 8 -9.02 -11.53 -14.45
C ARG A 8 -7.72 -12.31 -14.68
N ARG A 9 -7.79 -13.44 -15.38
CA ARG A 9 -6.58 -14.22 -15.72
C ARG A 9 -5.64 -13.44 -16.64
N GLU A 10 -6.18 -12.78 -17.65
CA GLU A 10 -5.39 -11.97 -18.56
C GLU A 10 -4.70 -10.79 -17.86
N ARG A 11 -5.42 -10.12 -16.95
CA ARG A 11 -4.85 -9.06 -16.12
C ARG A 11 -3.71 -9.57 -15.24
N GLN A 12 -3.90 -10.71 -14.56
CA GLN A 12 -2.87 -11.30 -13.72
C GLN A 12 -1.64 -11.71 -14.53
N ARG A 13 -1.84 -12.32 -15.71
CA ARG A 13 -0.75 -12.65 -16.64
C ARG A 13 0.04 -11.41 -17.04
N ALA A 14 -0.65 -10.37 -17.48
CA ALA A 14 -0.02 -9.12 -17.89
C ALA A 14 0.80 -8.49 -16.76
N LEU A 15 0.30 -8.52 -15.50
CA LEU A 15 1.04 -8.02 -14.34
C LEU A 15 2.29 -8.85 -14.04
N ILE A 16 2.21 -10.18 -14.18
CA ILE A 16 3.38 -11.07 -13.98
C ILE A 16 4.43 -10.86 -15.06
N GLU A 17 4.02 -10.79 -16.33
CA GLU A 17 4.94 -10.70 -17.46
C GLU A 17 5.57 -9.32 -17.66
N ARG A 18 4.83 -8.26 -17.39
CA ARG A 18 5.21 -6.86 -17.68
C ARG A 18 5.34 -5.97 -16.44
N GLY A 19 4.95 -6.45 -15.27
CA GLY A 19 5.08 -5.72 -14.01
C GLY A 19 4.51 -4.31 -14.07
N ILE A 20 5.33 -3.33 -13.72
CA ILE A 20 4.95 -1.91 -13.67
C ILE A 20 4.63 -1.29 -15.04
N GLU A 21 4.98 -1.97 -16.14
CA GLU A 21 4.71 -1.50 -17.50
C GLU A 21 3.24 -1.64 -17.94
N THR A 22 2.43 -2.28 -17.10
CA THR A 22 1.02 -2.49 -17.46
C THR A 22 0.17 -1.26 -17.15
N PRO A 23 -0.86 -0.95 -17.97
CA PRO A 23 -1.86 0.05 -17.61
C PRO A 23 -2.53 -0.25 -16.26
N PHE A 24 -2.73 -1.54 -15.96
CA PHE A 24 -3.32 -1.99 -14.69
C PHE A 24 -2.50 -1.55 -13.46
N PHE A 25 -1.17 -1.63 -13.54
CA PHE A 25 -0.31 -1.14 -12.45
C PHE A 25 -0.50 0.37 -12.25
N ARG A 26 -0.45 1.14 -13.34
CA ARG A 26 -0.64 2.59 -13.30
C ARG A 26 -1.97 2.98 -12.67
N ASP A 27 -3.05 2.33 -13.07
CA ASP A 27 -4.38 2.61 -12.54
C ASP A 27 -4.43 2.32 -11.02
N HIS A 28 -3.85 1.20 -10.59
CA HIS A 28 -3.82 0.85 -9.17
C HIS A 28 -2.97 1.80 -8.35
N ILE A 29 -1.78 2.19 -8.82
CA ILE A 29 -0.92 3.10 -8.04
C ILE A 29 -1.55 4.49 -7.90
N LYS A 30 -2.31 4.96 -8.89
CA LYS A 30 -3.09 6.21 -8.79
C LYS A 30 -4.21 6.11 -7.77
N VAL A 31 -4.85 4.95 -7.64
CA VAL A 31 -5.86 4.72 -6.59
C VAL A 31 -5.22 4.81 -5.21
N PHE A 32 -4.04 4.22 -5.02
CA PHE A 32 -3.30 4.35 -3.75
C PHE A 32 -2.89 5.79 -3.47
N ASP A 33 -2.37 6.50 -4.45
CA ASP A 33 -1.97 7.89 -4.30
C ASP A 33 -3.14 8.79 -3.88
N LYS A 34 -4.29 8.63 -4.54
CA LYS A 34 -5.53 9.32 -4.17
C LYS A 34 -5.97 8.97 -2.74
N ALA A 35 -6.01 7.68 -2.40
CA ALA A 35 -6.40 7.23 -1.06
C ALA A 35 -5.48 7.80 0.03
N PHE A 36 -4.18 7.83 -0.21
CA PHE A 36 -3.20 8.39 0.73
C PHE A 36 -3.37 9.90 0.90
N GLY A 37 -3.72 10.62 -0.17
CA GLY A 37 -4.08 12.04 -0.08
C GLY A 37 -5.35 12.29 0.74
N GLU A 38 -6.36 11.44 0.58
CA GLU A 38 -7.59 11.49 1.37
C GLU A 38 -7.35 11.15 2.85
N MET A 39 -6.47 10.17 3.13
CA MET A 39 -6.04 9.84 4.49
C MET A 39 -5.30 11.00 5.14
N GLU A 40 -4.35 11.63 4.45
CA GLU A 40 -3.62 12.81 4.95
C GLU A 40 -4.59 13.92 5.34
N ALA A 41 -5.55 14.24 4.46
CA ALA A 41 -6.55 15.27 4.70
C ALA A 41 -7.48 14.93 5.89
N GLN A 42 -7.83 13.66 6.06
CA GLN A 42 -8.67 13.20 7.17
C GLN A 42 -7.92 13.23 8.50
N LEU A 43 -6.66 12.81 8.51
CA LEU A 43 -5.78 12.83 9.68
C LEU A 43 -5.45 14.25 10.15
N GLY A 44 -5.63 15.26 9.30
CA GLY A 44 -5.61 16.66 9.70
C GLY A 44 -6.83 17.11 10.52
N LYS A 45 -7.91 16.30 10.55
CA LYS A 45 -9.15 16.60 11.28
C LYS A 45 -9.30 15.77 12.55
N THR A 46 -8.85 14.51 12.52
CA THR A 46 -8.98 13.55 13.62
C THR A 46 -7.67 12.80 13.83
N LYS A 47 -7.46 12.30 15.04
CA LYS A 47 -6.23 11.56 15.39
C LYS A 47 -6.09 10.24 14.63
N TRP A 48 -7.21 9.57 14.32
CA TRP A 48 -7.30 8.32 13.58
C TRP A 48 -8.25 8.49 12.41
N LEU A 49 -8.34 7.54 11.49
CA LEU A 49 -9.05 7.72 10.23
C LEU A 49 -10.54 8.03 10.34
N ALA A 50 -11.22 7.50 11.34
CA ALA A 50 -12.67 7.75 11.51
C ALA A 50 -13.00 8.67 12.70
N SER A 51 -12.09 8.82 13.68
CA SER A 51 -12.32 9.58 14.90
C SER A 51 -11.02 9.84 15.66
N ASP A 52 -11.11 10.35 16.89
CA ASP A 52 -9.96 10.47 17.79
C ASP A 52 -9.60 9.15 18.50
N MET A 53 -10.32 8.07 18.21
CA MET A 53 -10.04 6.72 18.70
C MET A 53 -9.66 5.79 17.54
N PHE A 54 -8.77 4.83 17.85
CA PHE A 54 -8.44 3.75 16.91
C PHE A 54 -9.66 2.88 16.66
N THR A 55 -10.03 2.71 15.39
CA THR A 55 -11.26 2.04 14.96
C THR A 55 -10.98 0.97 13.90
N LEU A 56 -12.04 0.30 13.48
CA LEU A 56 -11.98 -0.69 12.40
C LEU A 56 -11.49 -0.07 11.08
N ALA A 57 -11.74 1.20 10.84
CA ALA A 57 -11.23 1.89 9.64
C ALA A 57 -9.69 1.86 9.59
N ASP A 58 -9.03 2.05 10.74
CA ASP A 58 -7.57 1.96 10.84
C ASP A 58 -7.08 0.53 10.64
N VAL A 59 -7.82 -0.45 11.17
CA VAL A 59 -7.49 -1.88 11.01
C VAL A 59 -7.58 -2.32 9.56
N GLU A 60 -8.65 -1.95 8.87
CA GLU A 60 -8.91 -2.38 7.49
C GLU A 60 -7.92 -1.82 6.48
N ILE A 61 -7.48 -0.57 6.65
CA ILE A 61 -6.55 0.06 5.72
C ILE A 61 -5.08 -0.31 5.98
N THR A 62 -4.74 -0.70 7.20
CA THR A 62 -3.37 -1.03 7.61
C THR A 62 -2.67 -2.03 6.68
N PRO A 63 -3.29 -3.17 6.27
CA PRO A 63 -2.62 -4.14 5.40
C PRO A 63 -2.22 -3.57 4.03
N TYR A 64 -2.95 -2.59 3.52
CA TYR A 64 -2.65 -1.95 2.25
C TYR A 64 -1.47 -0.99 2.37
N VAL A 65 -1.41 -0.19 3.43
CA VAL A 65 -0.29 0.72 3.69
C VAL A 65 0.98 -0.09 3.98
N GLU A 66 0.87 -1.12 4.80
CA GLU A 66 1.95 -2.04 5.12
C GLU A 66 2.48 -2.76 3.86
N ARG A 67 1.59 -3.16 2.95
CA ARG A 67 1.98 -3.77 1.68
C ARG A 67 2.81 -2.80 0.83
N ILE A 68 2.42 -1.55 0.74
CA ILE A 68 3.16 -0.52 0.00
C ILE A 68 4.54 -0.27 0.65
N ASP A 69 4.62 -0.24 1.98
CA ASP A 69 5.87 -0.13 2.73
C ASP A 69 6.82 -1.30 2.42
N ARG A 70 6.34 -2.54 2.49
CA ARG A 70 7.12 -3.75 2.16
C ARG A 70 7.60 -3.79 0.71
N LEU A 71 6.84 -3.22 -0.22
CA LEU A 71 7.26 -3.11 -1.61
C LEU A 71 8.35 -2.06 -1.84
N GLY A 72 8.81 -1.36 -0.80
CA GLY A 72 9.81 -0.29 -0.90
C GLY A 72 9.25 0.99 -1.52
N LEU A 73 7.95 1.24 -1.39
CA LEU A 73 7.24 2.40 -1.93
C LEU A 73 6.82 3.42 -0.86
N ALA A 74 7.49 3.43 0.28
CA ALA A 74 7.22 4.38 1.37
C ALA A 74 7.34 5.85 0.93
N GLN A 75 8.04 6.12 -0.17
CA GLN A 75 8.12 7.46 -0.76
C GLN A 75 6.76 8.00 -1.22
N MET A 76 5.73 7.16 -1.34
CA MET A 76 4.37 7.60 -1.64
C MET A 76 3.78 8.53 -0.56
N TRP A 77 4.35 8.54 0.64
CA TRP A 77 3.95 9.46 1.71
C TRP A 77 5.07 10.38 2.20
N GLU A 78 6.12 10.60 1.38
CA GLU A 78 7.18 11.56 1.72
C GLU A 78 6.65 12.99 1.96
N ASP A 79 5.59 13.36 1.22
CA ASP A 79 4.91 14.65 1.32
C ASP A 79 3.64 14.59 2.21
N ARG A 80 3.45 13.50 2.97
CA ARG A 80 2.26 13.22 3.77
C ARG A 80 2.65 12.88 5.21
N PRO A 81 3.07 13.88 6.00
CA PRO A 81 3.61 13.65 7.34
C PRO A 81 2.59 13.07 8.33
N LEU A 82 1.29 13.39 8.17
CA LEU A 82 0.25 12.86 9.06
C LEU A 82 -0.01 11.39 8.78
N LEU A 83 0.03 10.97 7.51
CA LEU A 83 -0.04 9.56 7.14
C LEU A 83 1.17 8.79 7.66
N ALA A 84 2.38 9.35 7.54
CA ALA A 84 3.60 8.74 8.08
C ALA A 84 3.52 8.57 9.61
N ASP A 85 3.06 9.60 10.33
CA ASP A 85 2.83 9.54 11.78
C ASP A 85 1.76 8.52 12.15
N TRP A 86 0.63 8.51 11.45
CA TRP A 86 -0.42 7.52 11.65
C TRP A 86 0.11 6.09 11.52
N PHE A 87 0.87 5.81 10.45
CA PHE A 87 1.43 4.48 10.23
C PHE A 87 2.46 4.10 11.29
N ALA A 88 3.28 5.04 11.76
CA ALA A 88 4.20 4.81 12.89
C ALA A 88 3.43 4.44 14.17
N ARG A 89 2.33 5.13 14.47
CA ARG A 89 1.45 4.81 15.61
C ARG A 89 0.78 3.45 15.47
N VAL A 90 0.37 3.06 14.26
CA VAL A 90 -0.17 1.73 13.99
C VAL A 90 0.89 0.66 14.26
N LYS A 91 2.10 0.83 13.74
CA LYS A 91 3.22 -0.12 13.93
C LYS A 91 3.63 -0.26 15.41
N ALA A 92 3.46 0.78 16.21
CA ALA A 92 3.76 0.73 17.65
C ALA A 92 2.73 -0.07 18.47
N ARG A 93 1.60 -0.46 17.90
CA ARG A 93 0.55 -1.20 18.63
C ARG A 93 0.97 -2.66 18.85
N PRO A 94 0.65 -3.25 20.01
CA PRO A 94 0.94 -4.67 20.27
C PRO A 94 0.31 -5.62 19.24
N SER A 95 -0.90 -5.28 18.76
CA SER A 95 -1.58 -6.08 17.73
C SER A 95 -0.85 -6.09 16.37
N PHE A 96 -0.15 -5.02 16.02
CA PHE A 96 0.67 -5.00 14.81
C PHE A 96 1.94 -5.86 14.98
N LYS A 97 2.58 -5.78 16.14
CA LYS A 97 3.75 -6.63 16.46
C LYS A 97 3.43 -8.12 16.39
N ALA A 98 2.22 -8.52 16.80
CA ALA A 98 1.78 -9.91 16.68
C ALA A 98 1.72 -10.39 15.21
N ILE A 99 1.55 -9.48 14.24
CA ILE A 99 1.60 -9.81 12.81
C ILE A 99 3.04 -10.00 12.35
N GLU A 100 3.98 -9.21 12.86
CA GLU A 100 5.42 -9.32 12.55
C GLU A 100 6.01 -10.66 13.03
N ASP A 101 5.45 -11.23 14.11
CA ASP A 101 5.85 -12.54 14.64
C ASP A 101 5.35 -13.73 13.77
N PHE A 102 4.47 -13.49 12.81
CA PHE A 102 4.13 -14.48 11.81
C PHE A 102 5.35 -14.75 10.92
N PRO A 103 5.76 -16.02 10.77
CA PRO A 103 6.92 -16.32 9.94
C PRO A 103 6.68 -15.77 8.54
N PRO A 104 7.66 -15.01 7.99
CA PRO A 104 7.57 -14.59 6.60
C PRO A 104 7.45 -15.87 5.77
N THR A 105 6.41 -15.95 4.96
CA THR A 105 6.41 -16.95 3.91
C THR A 105 7.53 -16.57 2.96
N ASP A 106 8.34 -17.53 2.54
CA ASP A 106 9.50 -17.35 1.62
C ASP A 106 9.17 -16.51 0.38
N PHE A 107 7.89 -16.36 0.10
CA PHE A 107 7.35 -15.53 -0.98
C PHE A 107 7.55 -14.01 -0.79
N TYR A 108 7.82 -13.54 0.42
CA TYR A 108 7.91 -12.10 0.71
C TYR A 108 9.36 -11.58 0.78
N ASP A 109 10.35 -12.45 0.91
CA ASP A 109 11.73 -12.03 1.11
C ASP A 109 12.42 -11.56 -0.18
N ASP A 110 11.99 -12.06 -1.33
CA ASP A 110 12.67 -11.81 -2.62
C ASP A 110 12.04 -10.70 -3.47
N THR A 111 10.78 -10.34 -3.22
CA THR A 111 10.02 -9.40 -4.08
C THR A 111 9.91 -7.99 -3.51
N GLY A 112 10.36 -7.77 -2.28
CA GLY A 112 9.89 -6.64 -1.48
C GLY A 112 10.66 -5.33 -1.61
N ARG A 113 11.70 -5.22 -2.45
CA ARG A 113 12.57 -4.03 -2.42
C ARG A 113 12.81 -3.34 -3.75
N ASP A 114 12.20 -3.80 -4.80
CA ASP A 114 12.39 -3.22 -6.14
C ASP A 114 11.64 -1.89 -6.32
N GLY A 115 10.63 -1.62 -5.50
CA GLY A 115 9.89 -0.37 -5.53
C GLY A 115 10.76 0.88 -5.36
N LEU A 116 11.82 0.78 -4.56
CA LEU A 116 12.76 1.89 -4.39
C LEU A 116 13.49 2.24 -5.70
N LYS A 117 13.87 1.24 -6.49
CA LYS A 117 14.52 1.42 -7.80
C LYS A 117 13.57 2.02 -8.81
N ASP A 118 12.31 1.59 -8.77
CA ASP A 118 11.27 1.97 -9.73
C ASP A 118 10.54 3.27 -9.33
N TRP A 119 10.80 3.81 -8.14
CA TRP A 119 10.11 4.99 -7.63
C TRP A 119 10.13 6.20 -8.57
N PRO A 120 11.25 6.59 -9.19
CA PRO A 120 11.27 7.74 -10.11
C PRO A 120 10.26 7.56 -11.25
N ARG A 121 10.12 6.35 -11.75
CA ARG A 121 9.20 6.00 -12.82
C ARG A 121 7.75 5.96 -12.35
N ILE A 122 7.52 5.36 -11.17
CA ILE A 122 6.21 5.31 -10.52
C ILE A 122 5.71 6.73 -10.24
N LYS A 123 6.57 7.61 -9.74
CA LYS A 123 6.25 9.02 -9.49
C LYS A 123 5.78 9.75 -10.77
N GLN A 124 6.42 9.46 -11.91
CA GLN A 124 5.98 9.99 -13.20
C GLN A 124 4.60 9.45 -13.61
N MET A 125 4.32 8.17 -13.35
CA MET A 125 3.02 7.57 -13.66
C MET A 125 1.89 8.18 -12.82
N ILE A 126 2.17 8.52 -11.57
CA ILE A 126 1.20 9.19 -10.67
C ILE A 126 0.91 10.60 -11.18
N ALA A 127 1.93 11.33 -11.61
CA ALA A 127 1.82 12.72 -12.07
C ALA A 127 1.16 12.88 -13.46
N ALA A 128 1.21 11.82 -14.27
CA ALA A 128 0.62 11.82 -15.61
C ALA A 128 -0.89 11.56 -15.59
#